data_d0a4ed1529a4869f7995ec9d52875bc5
#
_entry.id   d0a4ed1529a4869f7995ec9d52875bc5
#
_cell.length_a   1.000
_cell.length_b   1.000
_cell.length_c   1.000
_cell.angle_alpha   90.00
_cell.angle_beta   90.00
_cell.angle_gamma   90.00
#
_symmetry.space_group_name_H-M   'P 1'
#
loop_
_entity.id
_entity.type
_entity.pdbx_description
1 polymer ?
#
loop_
_entity_poly.entity_id
_entity_poly.type
_entity_poly.pdbx_seq_one_letter_code
_entity_poly.pdbx_strand_id
1 'polypeptide(L)'
;VEVIGINTKGAEKGLIGLLKFISALLKFDFDVILDLHNVIRTIIICTFFRLNGKRVFVLDKARKERKRLTAIKGKRLYPLRPVIVRYADVFRAAGLNYTETFTSLYEESPAELSGMASVAGIKKGKWIGVAPFAKHRGKIYPVDEMEQVVACLSKCEDYTVFLFGGRGYEEAILEQWEFQYPRVKSVVGKYALDNELALISQLDVLLCMD
;
A
#
# COMPACT_ATOMS: atom_id res chain seq x y z
N VAL A 1 18.68 8.41 -2.81
CA VAL A 1 17.52 8.91 -2.01
C VAL A 1 17.80 8.62 -0.55
N GLU A 2 17.76 9.64 0.31
CA GLU A 2 17.85 9.48 1.77
C GLU A 2 16.44 9.38 2.35
N VAL A 3 16.22 8.44 3.26
CA VAL A 3 14.92 8.23 3.92
C VAL A 3 15.04 8.59 5.40
N ILE A 4 14.30 9.61 5.83
CA ILE A 4 14.25 10.06 7.22
C ILE A 4 12.90 9.64 7.83
N GLY A 5 12.93 8.63 8.69
CA GLY A 5 11.74 8.12 9.38
C GLY A 5 11.36 8.97 10.58
N ILE A 6 10.04 9.13 10.81
CA ILE A 6 9.49 9.69 12.06
C ILE A 6 8.83 8.61 12.90
N ASN A 7 9.30 8.41 14.14
CA ASN A 7 8.69 7.45 15.07
C ASN A 7 7.61 8.10 15.94
N THR A 8 6.41 8.16 15.40
CA THR A 8 5.27 8.83 16.04
C THR A 8 4.70 8.12 17.29
N LYS A 9 5.12 6.88 17.52
CA LYS A 9 4.75 6.12 18.74
C LYS A 9 5.85 6.12 19.80
N GLY A 10 7.07 6.54 19.43
CA GLY A 10 8.26 6.58 20.28
C GLY A 10 8.77 8.01 20.52
N ALA A 11 10.03 8.28 20.12
CA ALA A 11 10.75 9.52 20.44
C ALA A 11 10.08 10.79 19.91
N GLU A 12 9.42 10.73 18.75
CA GLU A 12 8.72 11.87 18.13
C GLU A 12 7.21 11.89 18.47
N LYS A 13 6.80 11.27 19.59
CA LYS A 13 5.41 11.28 20.05
C LYS A 13 4.98 12.68 20.51
N GLY A 14 3.78 13.07 20.11
CA GLY A 14 3.15 14.35 20.51
C GLY A 14 3.79 15.60 19.87
N LEU A 15 3.41 16.76 20.38
CA LEU A 15 3.84 18.04 19.80
C LEU A 15 5.33 18.31 20.01
N ILE A 16 5.86 18.01 21.21
CA ILE A 16 7.27 18.22 21.54
C ILE A 16 8.17 17.36 20.65
N GLY A 17 7.82 16.07 20.48
CA GLY A 17 8.55 15.19 19.57
C GLY A 17 8.52 15.66 18.12
N LEU A 18 7.36 16.17 17.66
CA LEU A 18 7.24 16.76 16.34
C LEU A 18 8.12 18.01 16.17
N LEU A 19 8.19 18.89 17.16
CA LEU A 19 9.05 20.09 17.10
C LEU A 19 10.54 19.72 17.07
N LYS A 20 10.97 18.71 17.82
CA LYS A 20 12.35 18.19 17.75
C LYS A 20 12.65 17.64 16.36
N PHE A 21 11.73 16.90 15.77
CA PHE A 21 11.87 16.36 14.40
C PHE A 21 11.96 17.49 13.38
N ILE A 22 11.12 18.53 13.48
CA ILE A 22 11.18 19.73 12.62
C ILE A 22 12.54 20.43 12.76
N SER A 23 13.03 20.61 13.99
CA SER A 23 14.35 21.20 14.24
C SER A 23 15.49 20.42 13.61
N ALA A 24 15.37 19.09 13.58
CA ALA A 24 16.34 18.24 12.87
C ALA A 24 16.23 18.39 11.34
N LEU A 25 15.00 18.44 10.81
CA LEU A 25 14.77 18.64 9.36
C LEU A 25 15.24 20.02 8.87
N LEU A 26 15.12 21.06 9.67
CA LEU A 26 15.57 22.42 9.31
C LEU A 26 17.10 22.55 9.19
N LYS A 27 17.86 21.56 9.68
CA LYS A 27 19.31 21.51 9.46
C LYS A 27 19.69 21.10 8.04
N PHE A 28 18.76 20.47 7.32
CA PHE A 28 18.93 20.19 5.90
C PHE A 28 18.54 21.43 5.10
N ASP A 29 19.38 21.81 4.16
CA ASP A 29 19.13 22.98 3.32
C ASP A 29 18.29 22.61 2.09
N PHE A 30 17.02 22.30 2.33
CA PHE A 30 16.09 21.97 1.26
C PHE A 30 15.68 23.21 0.45
N ASP A 31 15.72 23.14 -0.86
CA ASP A 31 15.24 24.20 -1.76
C ASP A 31 13.71 24.24 -1.87
N VAL A 32 13.10 23.05 -1.89
CA VAL A 32 11.66 22.85 -2.14
C VAL A 32 11.13 21.76 -1.26
N ILE A 33 9.95 21.97 -0.71
CA ILE A 33 9.21 20.98 0.08
C ILE A 33 7.94 20.55 -0.67
N LEU A 34 7.76 19.25 -0.88
CA LEU A 34 6.56 18.67 -1.49
C LEU A 34 5.79 17.88 -0.43
N ASP A 35 4.65 18.39 0.03
CA ASP A 35 3.77 17.67 0.95
C ASP A 35 2.76 16.84 0.15
N LEU A 36 3.05 15.57 -0.04
CA LEU A 36 2.16 14.59 -0.69
C LEU A 36 1.16 13.94 0.27
N HIS A 37 1.17 14.34 1.55
CA HIS A 37 0.29 13.74 2.55
C HIS A 37 -0.80 14.68 3.06
N ASN A 38 -0.52 15.98 3.22
CA ASN A 38 -1.46 17.02 3.63
C ASN A 38 -2.35 16.62 4.83
N VAL A 39 -1.72 16.28 5.96
CA VAL A 39 -2.34 16.00 7.25
C VAL A 39 -1.87 17.02 8.28
N ILE A 40 -2.53 17.10 9.44
CA ILE A 40 -2.22 18.10 10.48
C ILE A 40 -0.72 18.15 10.80
N ARG A 41 -0.06 17.00 10.92
CA ARG A 41 1.37 16.92 11.19
C ARG A 41 2.20 17.55 10.07
N THR A 42 1.94 17.19 8.81
CA THR A 42 2.67 17.77 7.68
C THR A 42 2.35 19.24 7.46
N ILE A 43 1.13 19.69 7.78
CA ILE A 43 0.77 21.12 7.77
C ILE A 43 1.66 21.91 8.74
N ILE A 44 1.87 21.38 9.95
CA ILE A 44 2.76 22.01 10.95
C ILE A 44 4.20 22.07 10.40
N ILE A 45 4.74 20.94 9.91
CA ILE A 45 6.07 20.87 9.32
C ILE A 45 6.21 21.91 8.19
N CYS A 46 5.29 21.91 7.24
CA CYS A 46 5.26 22.82 6.11
C CYS A 46 5.18 24.30 6.53
N THR A 47 4.47 24.60 7.62
CA THR A 47 4.39 25.97 8.15
C THR A 47 5.75 26.44 8.64
N PHE A 48 6.50 25.61 9.36
CA PHE A 48 7.85 25.96 9.78
C PHE A 48 8.79 26.20 8.58
N PHE A 49 8.71 25.36 7.55
CA PHE A 49 9.52 25.59 6.34
C PHE A 49 9.15 26.88 5.61
N ARG A 50 7.85 27.22 5.52
CA ARG A 50 7.42 28.51 4.95
C ARG A 50 7.93 29.71 5.74
N LEU A 51 7.90 29.64 7.08
CA LEU A 51 8.43 30.68 7.96
C LEU A 51 9.96 30.86 7.79
N ASN A 52 10.66 29.80 7.38
CA ASN A 52 12.08 29.83 7.05
C ASN A 52 12.34 30.13 5.55
N GLY A 53 11.37 30.70 4.84
CA GLY A 53 11.54 31.17 3.46
C GLY A 53 11.56 30.05 2.40
N LYS A 54 11.28 28.81 2.74
CA LYS A 54 11.30 27.69 1.79
C LYS A 54 10.02 27.60 0.97
N ARG A 55 10.13 27.23 -0.29
CA ARG A 55 8.98 26.99 -1.17
C ARG A 55 8.30 25.68 -0.79
N VAL A 56 6.99 25.72 -0.56
CA VAL A 56 6.22 24.55 -0.12
C VAL A 56 5.01 24.33 -1.02
N PHE A 57 4.91 23.16 -1.63
CA PHE A 57 3.82 22.73 -2.47
C PHE A 57 3.07 21.58 -1.79
N VAL A 58 1.74 21.62 -1.81
CA VAL A 58 0.91 20.73 -0.99
C VAL A 58 -0.13 20.03 -1.86
N LEU A 59 -0.30 18.73 -1.63
CA LEU A 59 -1.29 17.92 -2.31
C LEU A 59 -2.72 18.42 -2.08
N ASP A 60 -3.48 18.62 -3.15
CA ASP A 60 -4.92 18.75 -3.05
C ASP A 60 -5.55 17.36 -2.87
N LYS A 61 -6.16 17.14 -1.72
CA LYS A 61 -6.87 15.88 -1.38
C LYS A 61 -8.27 15.78 -1.97
N ALA A 62 -8.71 16.74 -2.76
CA ALA A 62 -10.07 16.81 -3.30
C ALA A 62 -11.16 16.68 -2.21
N ARG A 63 -10.94 17.30 -1.04
CA ARG A 63 -11.87 17.16 0.12
C ARG A 63 -13.26 17.71 -0.18
N LYS A 64 -13.35 18.80 -0.95
CA LYS A 64 -14.61 19.41 -1.35
C LYS A 64 -15.40 18.51 -2.29
N GLU A 65 -14.74 17.95 -3.29
CA GLU A 65 -15.29 17.02 -4.27
C GLU A 65 -15.74 15.73 -3.58
N ARG A 66 -14.92 15.17 -2.69
CA ARG A 66 -15.28 14.00 -1.87
C ARG A 66 -16.52 14.25 -1.03
N LYS A 67 -16.63 15.42 -0.39
CA LYS A 67 -17.82 15.80 0.38
C LYS A 67 -19.10 15.87 -0.49
N ARG A 68 -18.98 16.32 -1.74
CA ARG A 68 -20.09 16.34 -2.70
C ARG A 68 -20.52 14.94 -3.12
N LEU A 69 -19.56 14.01 -3.32
CA LEU A 69 -19.83 12.61 -3.65
C LEU A 69 -20.53 11.86 -2.52
N THR A 70 -20.26 12.20 -1.26
CA THR A 70 -20.82 11.54 -0.08
C THR A 70 -22.01 12.30 0.51
N ALA A 71 -22.48 13.39 -0.12
CA ALA A 71 -23.60 14.18 0.37
C ALA A 71 -24.89 13.36 0.36
N ILE A 72 -25.72 13.54 1.39
CA ILE A 72 -27.04 12.89 1.48
C ILE A 72 -28.01 13.50 0.46
N LYS A 73 -27.99 14.84 0.35
CA LYS A 73 -28.82 15.59 -0.62
C LYS A 73 -27.94 16.23 -1.69
N GLY A 74 -28.42 16.25 -2.94
CA GLY A 74 -27.71 16.85 -4.06
C GLY A 74 -26.43 16.11 -4.46
N LYS A 75 -26.35 14.81 -4.14
CA LYS A 75 -25.23 13.94 -4.49
C LYS A 75 -25.01 13.94 -6.00
N ARG A 76 -23.79 14.21 -6.41
CA ARG A 76 -23.36 14.10 -7.82
C ARG A 76 -22.28 13.03 -7.91
N LEU A 77 -22.55 11.98 -8.69
CA LEU A 77 -21.59 10.92 -8.96
C LEU A 77 -20.76 11.31 -10.18
N TYR A 78 -19.49 11.56 -9.96
CA TYR A 78 -18.48 11.75 -11.02
C TYR A 78 -17.15 11.20 -10.54
N PRO A 79 -16.32 10.70 -11.45
CA PRO A 79 -14.99 10.20 -11.08
C PRO A 79 -14.10 11.35 -10.59
N LEU A 80 -13.43 11.13 -9.45
CA LEU A 80 -12.39 12.06 -9.01
C LEU A 80 -11.11 11.85 -9.82
N ARG A 81 -10.32 12.91 -9.95
CA ARG A 81 -8.97 12.78 -10.54
C ARG A 81 -8.16 11.73 -9.77
N PRO A 82 -7.48 10.80 -10.44
CA PRO A 82 -6.63 9.80 -9.81
C PRO A 82 -5.59 10.42 -8.88
N VAL A 83 -5.25 9.72 -7.80
CA VAL A 83 -4.27 10.21 -6.81
C VAL A 83 -2.91 10.47 -7.46
N ILE A 84 -2.46 9.59 -8.36
CA ILE A 84 -1.20 9.73 -9.06
C ILE A 84 -1.12 11.03 -9.87
N VAL A 85 -2.21 11.38 -10.57
CA VAL A 85 -2.29 12.65 -11.32
C VAL A 85 -2.18 13.85 -10.38
N ARG A 86 -2.79 13.79 -9.20
CA ARG A 86 -2.69 14.85 -8.18
C ARG A 86 -1.28 14.95 -7.58
N TYR A 87 -0.56 13.84 -7.45
CA TYR A 87 0.85 13.86 -7.08
C TYR A 87 1.69 14.55 -8.17
N ALA A 88 1.50 14.18 -9.43
CA ALA A 88 2.18 14.81 -10.54
C ALA A 88 1.94 16.33 -10.58
N ASP A 89 0.73 16.81 -10.23
CA ASP A 89 0.44 18.24 -10.16
C ASP A 89 1.29 18.97 -9.11
N VAL A 90 1.59 18.32 -7.96
CA VAL A 90 2.47 18.93 -6.93
C VAL A 90 3.88 19.11 -7.48
N PHE A 91 4.42 18.12 -8.21
CA PHE A 91 5.74 18.22 -8.84
C PHE A 91 5.74 19.32 -9.91
N ARG A 92 4.74 19.34 -10.80
CA ARG A 92 4.62 20.39 -11.85
C ARG A 92 4.51 21.79 -11.24
N ALA A 93 3.73 21.95 -10.17
CA ALA A 93 3.61 23.24 -9.48
C ALA A 93 4.94 23.70 -8.87
N ALA A 94 5.80 22.78 -8.50
CA ALA A 94 7.15 23.07 -8.01
C ALA A 94 8.15 23.39 -9.14
N GLY A 95 7.76 23.26 -10.41
CA GLY A 95 8.63 23.41 -11.57
C GLY A 95 9.48 22.17 -11.86
N LEU A 96 9.11 21.02 -11.27
CA LEU A 96 9.79 19.75 -11.50
C LEU A 96 9.06 18.96 -12.58
N ASN A 97 9.78 18.57 -13.62
CA ASN A 97 9.24 17.69 -14.65
C ASN A 97 9.01 16.31 -14.05
N TYR A 98 7.80 15.81 -14.21
CA TYR A 98 7.42 14.48 -13.78
C TYR A 98 6.82 13.71 -14.96
N THR A 99 7.44 12.60 -15.28
CA THR A 99 6.91 11.59 -16.20
C THR A 99 6.83 10.28 -15.44
N GLU A 100 5.66 9.65 -15.44
CA GLU A 100 5.48 8.35 -14.83
C GLU A 100 6.09 7.29 -15.75
N THR A 101 7.15 6.65 -15.28
CA THR A 101 7.84 5.58 -15.99
C THR A 101 7.81 4.26 -15.23
N PHE A 102 7.31 4.27 -13.99
CA PHE A 102 7.25 3.08 -13.15
C PHE A 102 6.22 2.09 -13.69
N THR A 103 6.65 0.87 -13.97
CA THR A 103 5.80 -0.24 -14.42
C THR A 103 5.82 -1.38 -13.40
N SER A 104 6.97 -1.72 -12.83
CA SER A 104 7.14 -2.82 -11.90
C SER A 104 8.31 -2.57 -10.93
N LEU A 105 8.25 -3.18 -9.75
CA LEU A 105 9.40 -3.24 -8.82
C LEU A 105 10.52 -4.15 -9.36
N TYR A 106 10.22 -5.03 -10.29
CA TYR A 106 11.10 -6.07 -10.83
C TYR A 106 11.30 -5.92 -12.34
N GLU A 107 11.31 -4.67 -12.84
CA GLU A 107 11.45 -4.39 -14.27
C GLU A 107 12.85 -4.73 -14.78
N GLU A 108 13.89 -4.40 -14.01
CA GLU A 108 15.29 -4.61 -14.39
C GLU A 108 15.80 -6.03 -14.11
N SER A 109 15.23 -6.71 -13.12
CA SER A 109 15.65 -8.05 -12.70
C SER A 109 14.45 -8.86 -12.20
N PRO A 110 14.29 -10.10 -12.64
CA PRO A 110 13.27 -11.00 -12.09
C PRO A 110 13.40 -11.12 -10.57
N ALA A 111 12.27 -11.18 -9.89
CA ALA A 111 12.25 -11.40 -8.46
C ALA A 111 12.82 -12.78 -8.09
N GLU A 112 13.77 -12.82 -7.18
CA GLU A 112 14.28 -14.07 -6.64
C GLU A 112 13.35 -14.62 -5.54
N LEU A 113 13.00 -15.90 -5.64
CA LEU A 113 12.18 -16.61 -4.65
C LEU A 113 13.01 -17.46 -3.68
N SER A 114 14.32 -17.23 -3.59
CA SER A 114 15.22 -18.00 -2.72
C SER A 114 14.76 -18.00 -1.26
N GLY A 115 14.27 -16.84 -0.76
CA GLY A 115 13.70 -16.70 0.59
C GLY A 115 12.36 -17.40 0.80
N MET A 116 11.69 -17.86 -0.26
CA MET A 116 10.37 -18.51 -0.23
C MET A 116 10.36 -19.89 -0.86
N ALA A 117 11.51 -20.46 -1.16
CA ALA A 117 11.63 -21.74 -1.88
C ALA A 117 10.84 -22.88 -1.22
N SER A 118 10.72 -22.88 0.12
CA SER A 118 9.97 -23.89 0.88
C SER A 118 8.45 -23.81 0.64
N VAL A 119 7.90 -22.64 0.37
CA VAL A 119 6.47 -22.42 0.10
C VAL A 119 6.21 -22.38 -1.40
N ALA A 120 6.96 -21.60 -2.14
CA ALA A 120 6.74 -21.41 -3.57
C ALA A 120 7.05 -22.71 -4.34
N GLY A 121 8.20 -23.33 -4.05
CA GLY A 121 8.66 -24.49 -4.80
C GLY A 121 8.98 -24.15 -6.26
N ILE A 122 8.94 -25.17 -7.12
CA ILE A 122 9.08 -24.99 -8.57
C ILE A 122 7.70 -24.68 -9.16
N LYS A 123 7.59 -23.60 -9.94
CA LYS A 123 6.33 -23.24 -10.59
C LYS A 123 5.93 -24.33 -11.59
N LYS A 124 4.84 -25.01 -11.27
CA LYS A 124 4.15 -25.94 -12.16
C LYS A 124 2.73 -25.42 -12.33
N GLY A 125 2.32 -25.21 -13.57
CA GLY A 125 0.99 -24.64 -13.86
C GLY A 125 0.84 -23.16 -13.46
N LYS A 126 -0.36 -22.78 -13.04
CA LYS A 126 -0.73 -21.40 -12.72
C LYS A 126 -0.63 -21.11 -11.22
N TRP A 127 -0.04 -19.98 -10.88
CA TRP A 127 0.01 -19.44 -9.53
C TRP A 127 -1.05 -18.37 -9.34
N ILE A 128 -1.94 -18.58 -8.39
CA ILE A 128 -3.05 -17.67 -8.11
C ILE A 128 -2.87 -17.12 -6.70
N GLY A 129 -2.78 -15.81 -6.57
CA GLY A 129 -2.79 -15.13 -5.28
C GLY A 129 -4.21 -14.79 -4.86
N VAL A 130 -4.53 -14.95 -3.57
CA VAL A 130 -5.80 -14.52 -2.98
C VAL A 130 -5.51 -13.73 -1.72
N ALA A 131 -5.93 -12.44 -1.69
CA ALA A 131 -5.87 -11.56 -0.53
C ALA A 131 -7.31 -11.20 -0.12
N PRO A 132 -7.98 -12.02 0.72
CA PRO A 132 -9.43 -11.96 0.92
C PRO A 132 -9.87 -10.85 1.89
N PHE A 133 -8.93 -10.20 2.56
CA PHE A 133 -9.24 -9.23 3.61
C PHE A 133 -8.94 -7.79 3.19
N ALA A 134 -9.57 -6.85 3.86
CA ALA A 134 -9.33 -5.42 3.72
C ALA A 134 -9.48 -4.74 5.08
N LYS A 135 -8.85 -3.59 5.25
CA LYS A 135 -8.92 -2.80 6.49
C LYS A 135 -10.34 -2.43 6.91
N HIS A 136 -11.24 -2.26 5.95
CA HIS A 136 -12.63 -1.84 6.21
C HIS A 136 -13.59 -2.98 5.87
N ARG A 137 -14.42 -3.38 6.83
CA ARG A 137 -15.38 -4.49 6.69
C ARG A 137 -16.29 -4.36 5.47
N GLY A 138 -16.69 -3.14 5.10
CA GLY A 138 -17.53 -2.89 3.92
C GLY A 138 -16.83 -3.12 2.56
N LYS A 139 -15.54 -3.45 2.57
CA LYS A 139 -14.76 -3.79 1.37
C LYS A 139 -14.39 -5.29 1.30
N ILE A 140 -14.71 -6.03 2.35
CA ILE A 140 -14.44 -7.47 2.41
C ILE A 140 -15.59 -8.21 1.74
N TYR A 141 -15.29 -9.04 0.77
CA TYR A 141 -16.24 -10.04 0.28
C TYR A 141 -16.53 -11.05 1.40
N PRO A 142 -17.77 -11.57 1.57
CA PRO A 142 -18.06 -12.50 2.64
C PRO A 142 -17.04 -13.63 2.71
N VAL A 143 -16.49 -13.86 3.90
CA VAL A 143 -15.34 -14.76 4.09
C VAL A 143 -15.68 -16.21 3.72
N ASP A 144 -16.88 -16.65 4.06
CA ASP A 144 -17.45 -17.95 3.70
C ASP A 144 -17.63 -18.14 2.19
N GLU A 145 -18.02 -17.10 1.48
CA GLU A 145 -18.10 -17.11 0.02
C GLU A 145 -16.70 -17.11 -0.62
N MET A 146 -15.75 -16.38 -0.05
CA MET A 146 -14.36 -16.39 -0.52
C MET A 146 -13.69 -17.74 -0.27
N GLU A 147 -14.02 -18.42 0.84
CA GLU A 147 -13.59 -19.78 1.09
C GLU A 147 -14.05 -20.74 0.00
N GLN A 148 -15.30 -20.61 -0.48
CA GLN A 148 -15.81 -21.42 -1.59
C GLN A 148 -15.03 -21.15 -2.88
N VAL A 149 -14.60 -19.92 -3.13
CA VAL A 149 -13.73 -19.58 -4.27
C VAL A 149 -12.39 -20.29 -4.14
N VAL A 150 -11.76 -20.24 -2.97
CA VAL A 150 -10.48 -20.93 -2.70
C VAL A 150 -10.65 -22.44 -2.86
N ALA A 151 -11.72 -23.03 -2.31
CA ALA A 151 -12.05 -24.43 -2.45
C ALA A 151 -12.25 -24.85 -3.91
N CYS A 152 -12.88 -24.01 -4.72
CA CYS A 152 -13.05 -24.25 -6.15
C CYS A 152 -11.71 -24.22 -6.89
N LEU A 153 -10.88 -23.20 -6.64
CA LEU A 153 -9.56 -23.07 -7.26
C LEU A 153 -8.64 -24.24 -6.89
N SER A 154 -8.72 -24.73 -5.66
CA SER A 154 -7.89 -25.82 -5.16
C SER A 154 -8.17 -27.17 -5.82
N LYS A 155 -9.33 -27.34 -6.49
CA LYS A 155 -9.69 -28.57 -7.20
C LYS A 155 -8.95 -28.73 -8.52
N CYS A 156 -8.48 -27.63 -9.11
CA CYS A 156 -7.73 -27.68 -10.36
C CYS A 156 -6.27 -28.09 -10.09
N GLU A 157 -5.83 -29.19 -10.70
CA GLU A 157 -4.48 -29.72 -10.49
C GLU A 157 -3.37 -28.82 -11.01
N ASP A 158 -3.66 -27.99 -11.99
CA ASP A 158 -2.74 -27.03 -12.58
C ASP A 158 -2.61 -25.74 -11.75
N TYR A 159 -3.37 -25.59 -10.66
CA TYR A 159 -3.34 -24.36 -9.85
C TYR A 159 -2.62 -24.58 -8.52
N THR A 160 -1.81 -23.59 -8.15
CA THR A 160 -1.33 -23.40 -6.78
C THR A 160 -1.87 -22.06 -6.28
N VAL A 161 -2.57 -22.08 -5.14
CA VAL A 161 -3.19 -20.89 -4.55
C VAL A 161 -2.33 -20.40 -3.40
N PHE A 162 -1.92 -19.13 -3.44
CA PHE A 162 -1.18 -18.48 -2.37
C PHE A 162 -2.09 -17.49 -1.64
N LEU A 163 -2.18 -17.60 -0.32
CA LEU A 163 -3.03 -16.76 0.52
C LEU A 163 -2.20 -15.67 1.18
N PHE A 164 -2.64 -14.42 1.02
CA PHE A 164 -2.04 -13.22 1.59
C PHE A 164 -2.98 -12.56 2.60
N GLY A 165 -2.46 -12.03 3.70
CA GLY A 165 -3.26 -11.35 4.71
C GLY A 165 -2.42 -10.80 5.86
N GLY A 166 -3.09 -10.22 6.86
CA GLY A 166 -2.47 -9.74 8.09
C GLY A 166 -2.37 -10.82 9.17
N ARG A 167 -1.57 -10.54 10.18
CA ARG A 167 -1.44 -11.43 11.35
C ARG A 167 -2.69 -11.42 12.23
N GLY A 168 -2.82 -12.45 13.06
CA GLY A 168 -3.88 -12.59 14.06
C GLY A 168 -5.14 -13.22 13.48
N TYR A 169 -6.27 -12.53 13.47
CA TYR A 169 -7.55 -13.09 13.04
C TYR A 169 -7.53 -13.60 11.57
N GLU A 170 -6.90 -12.84 10.67
CA GLU A 170 -6.79 -13.21 9.27
C GLU A 170 -5.88 -14.44 9.09
N GLU A 171 -4.74 -14.46 9.80
CA GLU A 171 -3.79 -15.56 9.80
C GLU A 171 -4.45 -16.88 10.18
N ALA A 172 -5.25 -16.89 11.28
CA ALA A 172 -5.92 -18.10 11.75
C ALA A 172 -6.89 -18.69 10.71
N ILE A 173 -7.63 -17.84 9.98
CA ILE A 173 -8.52 -18.29 8.91
C ILE A 173 -7.72 -18.84 7.73
N LEU A 174 -6.66 -18.15 7.32
CA LEU A 174 -5.89 -18.55 6.15
C LEU A 174 -5.06 -19.82 6.40
N GLU A 175 -4.60 -20.04 7.63
CA GLU A 175 -3.99 -21.32 8.03
C GLU A 175 -4.99 -22.48 8.04
N GLN A 176 -6.24 -22.22 8.47
CA GLN A 176 -7.31 -23.21 8.37
C GLN A 176 -7.56 -23.59 6.91
N TRP A 177 -7.62 -22.65 5.98
CA TRP A 177 -7.80 -22.95 4.56
C TRP A 177 -6.59 -23.67 3.96
N GLU A 178 -5.35 -23.31 4.35
CA GLU A 178 -4.14 -24.05 3.95
C GLU A 178 -4.21 -25.52 4.37
N PHE A 179 -4.69 -25.79 5.58
CA PHE A 179 -4.84 -27.15 6.09
C PHE A 179 -5.96 -27.94 5.39
N GLN A 180 -7.06 -27.25 5.08
CA GLN A 180 -8.28 -27.88 4.57
C GLN A 180 -8.23 -28.19 3.07
N TYR A 181 -7.54 -27.34 2.29
CA TYR A 181 -7.57 -27.43 0.84
C TYR A 181 -6.22 -27.80 0.24
N PRO A 182 -6.16 -28.82 -0.67
CA PRO A 182 -4.91 -29.18 -1.34
C PRO A 182 -4.42 -28.03 -2.23
N ARG A 183 -3.09 -27.90 -2.34
CA ARG A 183 -2.42 -26.87 -3.18
C ARG A 183 -2.71 -25.41 -2.78
N VAL A 184 -3.30 -25.21 -1.61
CA VAL A 184 -3.44 -23.89 -0.98
C VAL A 184 -2.28 -23.68 0.00
N LYS A 185 -1.63 -22.53 -0.03
CA LYS A 185 -0.45 -22.21 0.77
C LYS A 185 -0.58 -20.81 1.37
N SER A 186 -0.55 -20.69 2.67
CA SER A 186 -0.54 -19.38 3.35
C SER A 186 0.89 -18.87 3.51
N VAL A 187 1.11 -17.60 3.13
CA VAL A 187 2.38 -16.90 3.36
C VAL A 187 2.33 -15.95 4.56
N VAL A 188 1.16 -15.82 5.17
CA VAL A 188 0.91 -14.85 6.24
C VAL A 188 1.81 -15.10 7.45
N GLY A 189 2.44 -14.03 7.93
CA GLY A 189 3.29 -14.08 9.12
C GLY A 189 4.60 -14.87 8.99
N LYS A 190 4.81 -15.58 7.88
CA LYS A 190 5.95 -16.47 7.66
C LYS A 190 7.14 -15.78 6.97
N TYR A 191 6.86 -14.70 6.23
CA TYR A 191 7.87 -14.03 5.37
C TYR A 191 7.85 -12.51 5.57
N ALA A 192 8.94 -11.86 5.15
CA ALA A 192 9.03 -10.41 5.09
C ALA A 192 8.34 -9.89 3.82
N LEU A 193 7.96 -8.62 3.81
CA LEU A 193 7.20 -8.00 2.73
C LEU A 193 7.90 -8.08 1.36
N ASP A 194 9.21 -7.96 1.33
CA ASP A 194 10.01 -8.09 0.11
C ASP A 194 9.86 -9.47 -0.55
N ASN A 195 9.85 -10.52 0.26
CA ASN A 195 9.60 -11.88 -0.21
C ASN A 195 8.16 -12.05 -0.74
N GLU A 196 7.16 -11.51 -0.02
CA GLU A 196 5.77 -11.54 -0.50
C GLU A 196 5.61 -10.79 -1.82
N LEU A 197 6.25 -9.61 -1.98
CA LEU A 197 6.25 -8.85 -3.23
C LEU A 197 6.94 -9.63 -4.37
N ALA A 198 8.04 -10.33 -4.07
CA ALA A 198 8.69 -11.21 -5.04
C ALA A 198 7.76 -12.32 -5.52
N LEU A 199 7.03 -12.96 -4.62
CA LEU A 199 6.03 -13.97 -4.99
C LEU A 199 4.88 -13.37 -5.81
N ILE A 200 4.35 -12.22 -5.38
CA ILE A 200 3.27 -11.52 -6.09
C ILE A 200 3.66 -11.21 -7.53
N SER A 201 4.93 -10.81 -7.78
CA SER A 201 5.40 -10.50 -9.13
C SER A 201 5.41 -11.70 -10.08
N GLN A 202 5.37 -12.93 -9.55
CA GLN A 202 5.39 -14.16 -10.34
C GLN A 202 4.01 -14.84 -10.44
N LEU A 203 2.99 -14.27 -9.82
CA LEU A 203 1.61 -14.78 -9.95
C LEU A 203 1.08 -14.58 -11.37
N ASP A 204 0.26 -15.51 -11.82
CA ASP A 204 -0.50 -15.36 -13.06
C ASP A 204 -1.75 -14.51 -12.85
N VAL A 205 -2.34 -14.58 -11.65
CA VAL A 205 -3.54 -13.80 -11.25
C VAL A 205 -3.45 -13.47 -9.76
N LEU A 206 -3.87 -12.27 -9.40
CA LEU A 206 -4.09 -11.87 -8.00
C LEU A 206 -5.54 -11.41 -7.83
N LEU A 207 -6.28 -12.10 -6.95
CA LEU A 207 -7.59 -11.71 -6.46
C LEU A 207 -7.41 -11.00 -5.11
N CYS A 208 -7.69 -9.70 -5.06
CA CYS A 208 -7.53 -8.94 -3.83
C CYS A 208 -8.74 -8.05 -3.54
N MET A 209 -9.01 -7.83 -2.25
CA MET A 209 -9.96 -6.83 -1.77
C MET A 209 -9.27 -5.45 -1.70
N ASP A 210 -10.02 -4.37 -2.03
CA ASP A 210 -9.51 -2.98 -1.99
C ASP A 210 -9.64 -2.34 -0.59
#